data_9b5f32be03690a2804500a62d6a53b38
#
_entry.id   9b5f32be03690a2804500a62d6a53b38
#
_cell.length_a   1.000
_cell.length_b   1.000
_cell.length_c   1.000
_cell.angle_alpha   90.00
_cell.angle_beta   90.00
_cell.angle_gamma   90.00
#
_symmetry.space_group_name_H-M   'P 1'
#
loop_
_entity.id
_entity.type
_entity.pdbx_description
1 polymer ?
#
loop_
_entity_poly.entity_id
_entity_poly.type
_entity_poly.pdbx_seq_one_letter_code
_entity_poly.pdbx_strand_id
1 'polypeptide(L)'
;MQAATGSAESRGNPRNFTPILVRTRSDHTPIPPVAFDCVKLIAIRAGSARLFSEFGSRHVNVGDVVVLAANTLCGAEPEGWVTTTTLYLDRDYVIDQVFWQHAARFKDRLDASDFLEASYAEPAQVVRLGEDRAGLLMPWLDELAALSADGQHSNNFYRAQALLSAVLDVIVPHLAVTGDRVTSTQRSTIVPSTPRHRAFRPLRAEARIAAELLARDMDRRWSVPELAGAVHLSPSQLRRVFTRSFGKSPIAYLTMLRAERMAHLLKATESPISVVAASVGWGDPDFAARQFRRSIGVAPSEYRRISRQIPLPSYPE
;
A
#
# COMPACT_ATOMS: atom_id res chain seq x y z
N MET A 1 26.70 24.88 -30.82
CA MET A 1 26.00 23.65 -31.16
C MET A 1 26.64 22.52 -30.35
N GLN A 2 26.18 22.32 -29.11
CA GLN A 2 26.56 21.16 -28.29
C GLN A 2 25.30 20.69 -27.57
N ALA A 3 25.01 19.42 -27.79
CA ALA A 3 23.77 18.76 -27.40
C ALA A 3 23.69 18.55 -25.88
N ALA A 4 22.53 18.83 -25.35
CA ALA A 4 22.14 18.45 -23.99
C ALA A 4 22.08 16.92 -23.90
N THR A 5 23.01 16.33 -23.17
CA THR A 5 22.95 14.95 -22.74
C THR A 5 21.92 14.82 -21.61
N GLY A 6 20.71 14.44 -21.99
CA GLY A 6 19.67 14.02 -21.03
C GLY A 6 20.18 12.82 -20.26
N SER A 7 20.20 12.95 -18.94
CA SER A 7 20.50 11.86 -18.01
C SER A 7 19.47 10.74 -18.23
N ALA A 8 19.93 9.61 -18.75
CA ALA A 8 19.16 8.38 -18.86
C ALA A 8 18.81 7.92 -17.45
N GLU A 9 17.55 8.08 -17.06
CA GLU A 9 17.01 7.44 -15.86
C GLU A 9 17.20 5.93 -16.00
N SER A 10 17.98 5.38 -15.10
CA SER A 10 18.25 3.96 -14.95
C SER A 10 16.94 3.17 -14.99
N ARG A 11 16.75 2.37 -16.04
CA ARG A 11 15.69 1.37 -16.14
C ARG A 11 15.90 0.39 -14.99
N GLY A 12 15.12 0.55 -13.90
CA GLY A 12 15.18 -0.34 -12.73
C GLY A 12 14.98 -1.78 -13.16
N ASN A 13 15.97 -2.61 -12.88
CA ASN A 13 15.87 -4.05 -13.03
C ASN A 13 14.71 -4.55 -12.14
N PRO A 14 13.72 -5.31 -12.66
CA PRO A 14 12.59 -5.81 -11.87
C PRO A 14 12.99 -6.67 -10.66
N ARG A 15 14.26 -7.03 -10.54
CA ARG A 15 14.82 -7.75 -9.39
C ARG A 15 15.15 -6.85 -8.19
N ASN A 16 15.10 -5.52 -8.32
CA ASN A 16 15.45 -4.55 -7.27
C ASN A 16 14.24 -3.73 -6.80
N PHE A 17 13.06 -4.34 -6.75
CA PHE A 17 11.89 -3.68 -6.16
C PHE A 17 12.08 -3.52 -4.65
N THR A 18 11.86 -2.30 -4.14
CA THR A 18 11.77 -2.01 -2.71
C THR A 18 10.49 -1.24 -2.41
N PRO A 19 9.73 -1.63 -1.39
CA PRO A 19 8.51 -0.90 -1.01
C PRO A 19 8.80 0.44 -0.33
N ILE A 20 10.03 0.64 0.16
CA ILE A 20 10.50 1.85 0.82
C ILE A 20 11.75 2.33 0.09
N LEU A 21 11.66 3.44 -0.62
CA LEU A 21 12.80 4.08 -1.26
C LEU A 21 12.94 5.51 -0.70
N VAL A 22 14.14 5.88 -0.28
CA VAL A 22 14.39 7.19 0.30
C VAL A 22 15.54 7.90 -0.44
N ARG A 23 15.33 9.17 -0.75
CA ARG A 23 16.32 9.99 -1.44
C ARG A 23 16.39 11.39 -0.83
N THR A 24 17.59 11.87 -0.60
CA THR A 24 17.86 13.27 -0.24
C THR A 24 18.36 14.00 -1.48
N ARG A 25 17.78 15.16 -1.76
CA ARG A 25 18.16 16.02 -2.89
C ARG A 25 18.20 17.49 -2.47
N SER A 26 19.04 18.25 -3.15
CA SER A 26 19.04 19.72 -3.12
C SER A 26 18.75 20.22 -4.54
N ASP A 27 17.71 21.00 -4.67
CA ASP A 27 17.23 21.52 -5.95
C ASP A 27 17.25 23.06 -5.93
N HIS A 28 17.69 23.65 -7.05
CA HIS A 28 17.78 25.10 -7.28
C HIS A 28 16.87 25.55 -8.42
N THR A 29 16.36 24.60 -9.20
CA THR A 29 15.54 24.86 -10.37
C THR A 29 14.12 24.36 -10.17
N PRO A 30 13.12 24.97 -10.81
CA PRO A 30 11.76 24.50 -10.75
C PRO A 30 11.62 23.05 -11.22
N ILE A 31 10.86 22.28 -10.48
CA ILE A 31 10.52 20.89 -10.77
C ILE A 31 9.11 20.89 -11.36
N PRO A 32 8.91 20.44 -12.61
CA PRO A 32 7.58 20.37 -13.20
C PRO A 32 6.68 19.40 -12.46
N PRO A 33 5.33 19.58 -12.51
CA PRO A 33 4.40 18.66 -11.90
C PRO A 33 4.54 17.25 -12.45
N VAL A 34 4.83 16.29 -11.58
CA VAL A 34 4.94 14.86 -11.89
C VAL A 34 4.13 14.07 -10.89
N ALA A 35 3.32 13.14 -11.37
CA ALA A 35 2.62 12.18 -10.54
C ALA A 35 3.41 10.87 -10.46
N PHE A 36 3.46 10.30 -9.27
CA PHE A 36 4.05 9.00 -9.01
C PHE A 36 2.99 8.09 -8.37
N ASP A 37 3.07 6.85 -8.70
CA ASP A 37 2.20 5.80 -8.24
C ASP A 37 2.64 5.24 -6.86
N CYS A 38 3.05 6.12 -6.00
CA CYS A 38 3.45 5.83 -4.63
C CYS A 38 3.01 6.96 -3.72
N VAL A 39 2.84 6.66 -2.46
CA VAL A 39 2.68 7.68 -1.42
C VAL A 39 4.05 8.33 -1.19
N LYS A 40 4.09 9.65 -1.11
CA LYS A 40 5.33 10.37 -0.81
C LYS A 40 5.22 11.11 0.52
N LEU A 41 6.29 11.01 1.29
CA LEU A 41 6.53 11.88 2.44
C LEU A 41 7.77 12.71 2.12
N ILE A 42 7.62 14.03 2.06
CA ILE A 42 8.69 14.98 1.69
C ILE A 42 9.01 15.83 2.92
N ALA A 43 10.13 15.55 3.58
CA ALA A 43 10.62 16.34 4.70
C ALA A 43 11.49 17.49 4.17
N ILE A 44 11.16 18.74 4.53
CA ILE A 44 11.92 19.92 4.17
C ILE A 44 13.05 20.08 5.20
N ARG A 45 14.29 19.90 4.75
CA ARG A 45 15.47 19.91 5.61
C ARG A 45 16.15 21.27 5.70
N ALA A 46 16.16 22.00 4.58
CA ALA A 46 16.78 23.32 4.48
C ALA A 46 16.17 24.09 3.31
N GLY A 47 16.14 25.42 3.42
CA GLY A 47 15.52 26.29 2.43
C GLY A 47 14.00 26.28 2.46
N SER A 48 13.38 26.77 1.40
CA SER A 48 11.93 26.83 1.23
C SER A 48 11.54 26.60 -0.23
N ALA A 49 10.29 26.22 -0.45
CA ALA A 49 9.75 26.04 -1.78
C ALA A 49 8.24 26.31 -1.82
N ARG A 50 7.76 26.64 -3.00
CA ARG A 50 6.34 26.67 -3.30
C ARG A 50 5.95 25.43 -4.08
N LEU A 51 5.14 24.58 -3.47
CA LEU A 51 4.56 23.41 -4.13
C LEU A 51 3.29 23.85 -4.87
N PHE A 52 3.06 23.27 -6.05
CA PHE A 52 1.89 23.61 -6.85
C PHE A 52 1.37 22.42 -7.64
N SER A 53 0.05 22.33 -7.78
CA SER A 53 -0.66 21.37 -8.63
C SER A 53 -2.17 21.58 -8.54
N GLU A 54 -2.93 20.47 -8.76
CA GLU A 54 -4.38 20.38 -8.61
C GLU A 54 -4.92 20.84 -7.24
N PHE A 55 -4.10 20.76 -6.19
CA PHE A 55 -4.41 21.28 -4.85
C PHE A 55 -4.11 22.78 -4.68
N GLY A 56 -3.83 23.50 -5.75
CA GLY A 56 -3.40 24.90 -5.75
C GLY A 56 -1.94 25.08 -5.38
N SER A 57 -1.59 26.17 -4.70
CA SER A 57 -0.22 26.49 -4.29
C SER A 57 -0.09 26.40 -2.77
N ARG A 58 0.98 25.73 -2.30
CA ARG A 58 1.31 25.59 -0.87
C ARG A 58 2.76 25.98 -0.65
N HIS A 59 3.00 26.89 0.27
CA HIS A 59 4.35 27.25 0.70
C HIS A 59 4.83 26.30 1.79
N VAL A 60 6.08 25.85 1.70
CA VAL A 60 6.71 24.92 2.62
C VAL A 60 8.11 25.38 3.05
N ASN A 61 8.39 25.22 4.32
CA ASN A 61 9.63 25.65 4.98
C ASN A 61 10.29 24.50 5.74
N VAL A 62 11.46 24.77 6.28
CA VAL A 62 12.14 23.86 7.24
C VAL A 62 11.16 23.52 8.38
N GLY A 63 11.09 22.24 8.71
CA GLY A 63 10.18 21.74 9.75
C GLY A 63 8.80 21.30 9.23
N ASP A 64 8.52 21.49 7.94
CA ASP A 64 7.32 20.97 7.29
C ASP A 64 7.58 19.58 6.70
N VAL A 65 6.56 18.74 6.76
CA VAL A 65 6.50 17.46 6.03
C VAL A 65 5.29 17.47 5.11
N VAL A 66 5.52 17.22 3.83
CA VAL A 66 4.43 17.12 2.84
C VAL A 66 4.10 15.68 2.61
N VAL A 67 2.83 15.34 2.74
CA VAL A 67 2.29 14.01 2.44
C VAL A 67 1.49 14.09 1.15
N LEU A 68 1.91 13.33 0.14
CA LEU A 68 1.22 13.25 -1.15
C LEU A 68 0.64 11.86 -1.32
N ALA A 69 -0.65 11.80 -1.60
CA ALA A 69 -1.30 10.55 -2.00
C ALA A 69 -0.73 10.03 -3.34
N ALA A 70 -0.87 8.74 -3.57
CA ALA A 70 -0.47 8.14 -4.84
C ALA A 70 -1.20 8.84 -6.02
N ASN A 71 -0.50 8.96 -7.16
CA ASN A 71 -0.99 9.60 -8.37
C ASN A 71 -1.33 11.10 -8.23
N THR A 72 -0.81 11.79 -7.22
CA THR A 72 -0.98 13.23 -7.06
C THR A 72 0.08 13.96 -7.89
N LEU A 73 -0.37 14.84 -8.80
CA LEU A 73 0.51 15.76 -9.51
C LEU A 73 1.09 16.77 -8.52
N CYS A 74 2.41 16.91 -8.47
CA CYS A 74 3.07 17.90 -7.65
C CYS A 74 4.33 18.41 -8.34
N GLY A 75 4.41 19.72 -8.50
CA GLY A 75 5.60 20.46 -8.89
C GLY A 75 6.14 21.26 -7.71
N ALA A 76 7.37 21.71 -7.81
CA ALA A 76 8.01 22.52 -6.79
C ALA A 76 8.80 23.66 -7.43
N GLU A 77 8.72 24.84 -6.84
CA GLU A 77 9.53 26.02 -7.20
C GLU A 77 10.35 26.42 -5.98
N PRO A 78 11.65 26.06 -5.92
CA PRO A 78 12.52 26.48 -4.83
C PRO A 78 12.64 28.00 -4.73
N GLU A 79 12.62 28.55 -3.53
CA GLU A 79 12.89 29.94 -3.28
C GLU A 79 14.40 30.12 -3.06
N GLY A 80 15.15 30.14 -4.16
CA GLY A 80 16.59 30.07 -4.19
C GLY A 80 17.08 28.63 -4.22
N TRP A 81 16.90 27.87 -3.15
CA TRP A 81 17.23 26.44 -3.04
C TRP A 81 16.41 25.74 -1.95
N VAL A 82 16.24 24.44 -2.10
CA VAL A 82 15.58 23.61 -1.10
C VAL A 82 16.29 22.25 -1.00
N THR A 83 16.52 21.79 0.21
CA THR A 83 16.98 20.41 0.45
C THR A 83 15.83 19.61 1.05
N THR A 84 15.51 18.51 0.42
CA THR A 84 14.43 17.62 0.85
C THR A 84 14.91 16.19 0.99
N THR A 85 14.34 15.46 1.96
CA THR A 85 14.39 14.00 1.97
C THR A 85 13.00 13.48 1.63
N THR A 86 12.92 12.72 0.54
CA THR A 86 11.66 12.16 0.06
C THR A 86 11.65 10.64 0.25
N LEU A 87 10.62 10.15 0.97
CA LEU A 87 10.29 8.76 1.06
C LEU A 87 9.25 8.44 0.00
N TYR A 88 9.53 7.46 -0.84
CA TYR A 88 8.63 6.89 -1.83
C TYR A 88 8.16 5.55 -1.28
N LEU A 89 6.88 5.46 -0.93
CA LEU A 89 6.27 4.28 -0.33
C LEU A 89 5.36 3.62 -1.35
N ASP A 90 5.61 2.35 -1.62
CA ASP A 90 4.73 1.57 -2.49
C ASP A 90 3.29 1.60 -1.94
N ARG A 91 2.31 1.80 -2.83
CA ARG A 91 0.90 1.93 -2.43
C ARG A 91 0.39 0.67 -1.76
N ASP A 92 0.70 -0.50 -2.30
CA ASP A 92 0.25 -1.77 -1.76
C ASP A 92 0.85 -2.02 -0.38
N TYR A 93 2.12 -1.61 -0.18
CA TYR A 93 2.77 -1.66 1.12
C TYR A 93 2.08 -0.74 2.15
N VAL A 94 1.72 0.48 1.77
CA VAL A 94 0.96 1.40 2.66
C VAL A 94 -0.41 0.83 3.00
N ILE A 95 -1.13 0.25 2.04
CA ILE A 95 -2.42 -0.43 2.29
C ILE A 95 -2.24 -1.57 3.30
N ASP A 96 -1.17 -2.37 3.18
CA ASP A 96 -0.88 -3.43 4.15
C ASP A 96 -0.63 -2.88 5.56
N GLN A 97 0.13 -1.78 5.70
CA GLN A 97 0.35 -1.16 7.01
C GLN A 97 -0.98 -0.70 7.64
N VAL A 98 -1.82 -0.03 6.86
CA VAL A 98 -3.15 0.44 7.33
C VAL A 98 -4.07 -0.73 7.64
N PHE A 99 -4.06 -1.78 6.83
CA PHE A 99 -4.82 -3.01 7.10
C PHE A 99 -4.43 -3.59 8.45
N TRP A 100 -3.14 -3.77 8.73
CA TRP A 100 -2.68 -4.33 10.00
C TRP A 100 -2.92 -3.40 11.19
N GLN A 101 -2.81 -2.10 11.00
CA GLN A 101 -3.13 -1.11 12.04
C GLN A 101 -4.59 -1.18 12.48
N HIS A 102 -5.49 -1.53 11.57
CA HIS A 102 -6.93 -1.56 11.78
C HIS A 102 -7.56 -2.93 11.49
N ALA A 103 -6.81 -4.02 11.68
CA ALA A 103 -7.21 -5.39 11.29
C ALA A 103 -8.55 -5.84 11.89
N ALA A 104 -8.93 -5.32 13.07
CA ALA A 104 -10.23 -5.60 13.67
C ALA A 104 -11.41 -4.94 12.95
N ARG A 105 -11.16 -3.93 12.10
CA ARG A 105 -12.19 -3.13 11.40
C ARG A 105 -12.35 -3.50 9.94
N PHE A 106 -11.31 -4.04 9.32
CA PHE A 106 -11.27 -4.34 7.88
C PHE A 106 -11.38 -5.83 7.61
N LYS A 107 -12.20 -6.18 6.62
CA LYS A 107 -12.34 -7.57 6.18
C LYS A 107 -11.20 -8.01 5.29
N ASP A 108 -10.69 -7.08 4.48
CA ASP A 108 -9.61 -7.32 3.53
C ASP A 108 -8.85 -6.02 3.19
N ARG A 109 -7.87 -6.13 2.30
CA ARG A 109 -7.06 -4.99 1.84
C ARG A 109 -7.85 -3.96 1.03
N LEU A 110 -8.99 -4.33 0.46
CA LEU A 110 -9.85 -3.40 -0.26
C LEU A 110 -10.52 -2.44 0.70
N ASP A 111 -11.06 -2.96 1.81
CA ASP A 111 -11.62 -2.12 2.88
C ASP A 111 -10.58 -1.12 3.39
N ALA A 112 -9.31 -1.54 3.53
CA ALA A 112 -8.21 -0.65 3.91
C ALA A 112 -7.89 0.39 2.83
N SER A 113 -7.94 0.01 1.55
CA SER A 113 -7.76 0.94 0.43
C SER A 113 -8.89 1.97 0.36
N ASP A 114 -10.13 1.52 0.49
CA ASP A 114 -11.31 2.39 0.49
C ASP A 114 -11.28 3.35 1.71
N PHE A 115 -10.84 2.86 2.86
CA PHE A 115 -10.63 3.69 4.05
C PHE A 115 -9.56 4.77 3.82
N LEU A 116 -8.42 4.41 3.24
CA LEU A 116 -7.37 5.38 2.90
C LEU A 116 -7.90 6.47 1.96
N GLU A 117 -8.62 6.08 0.92
CA GLU A 117 -9.20 7.02 -0.05
C GLU A 117 -10.28 7.91 0.57
N ALA A 118 -11.07 7.37 1.50
CA ALA A 118 -12.13 8.13 2.18
C ALA A 118 -11.60 9.04 3.29
N SER A 119 -10.65 8.54 4.09
CA SER A 119 -10.16 9.25 5.28
C SER A 119 -9.07 10.27 4.95
N TYR A 120 -8.27 10.02 3.91
CA TYR A 120 -7.21 10.92 3.46
C TYR A 120 -7.52 11.44 2.06
N ALA A 121 -8.71 12.03 1.92
CA ALA A 121 -9.23 12.52 0.64
C ALA A 121 -8.42 13.69 0.04
N GLU A 122 -7.70 14.46 0.85
CA GLU A 122 -6.84 15.52 0.35
C GLU A 122 -5.60 14.91 -0.36
N PRO A 123 -5.37 15.24 -1.63
CA PRO A 123 -4.25 14.68 -2.40
C PRO A 123 -2.88 15.12 -1.87
N ALA A 124 -2.84 16.24 -1.17
CA ALA A 124 -1.62 16.80 -0.57
C ALA A 124 -1.93 17.44 0.78
N GLN A 125 -1.20 17.03 1.80
CA GLN A 125 -1.26 17.64 3.13
C GLN A 125 0.12 18.19 3.51
N VAL A 126 0.16 19.40 4.07
CA VAL A 126 1.36 19.98 4.66
C VAL A 126 1.22 19.88 6.18
N VAL A 127 2.04 18.99 6.75
CA VAL A 127 2.13 18.79 8.20
C VAL A 127 3.20 19.72 8.74
N ARG A 128 2.81 20.67 9.57
CA ARG A 128 3.71 21.62 10.21
C ARG A 128 4.18 21.07 11.55
N LEU A 129 5.27 20.35 11.53
CA LEU A 129 5.84 19.74 12.74
C LEU A 129 6.61 20.76 13.60
N GLY A 130 7.17 21.80 12.98
CA GLY A 130 8.16 22.70 13.57
C GLY A 130 9.56 22.09 13.58
N GLU A 131 10.56 22.95 13.75
CA GLU A 131 11.98 22.55 13.61
C GLU A 131 12.40 21.48 14.62
N ASP A 132 11.98 21.58 15.88
CA ASP A 132 12.34 20.64 16.94
C ASP A 132 11.88 19.21 16.64
N ARG A 133 10.59 19.04 16.27
CA ARG A 133 10.05 17.71 15.95
C ARG A 133 10.59 17.18 14.63
N ALA A 134 10.73 18.03 13.64
CA ALA A 134 11.37 17.67 12.38
C ALA A 134 12.82 17.24 12.59
N GLY A 135 13.55 17.89 13.54
CA GLY A 135 14.90 17.51 13.94
C GLY A 135 15.00 16.08 14.44
N LEU A 136 13.98 15.57 15.15
CA LEU A 136 13.93 14.18 15.60
C LEU A 136 13.88 13.18 14.46
N LEU A 137 13.32 13.57 13.31
CA LEU A 137 13.22 12.70 12.13
C LEU A 137 14.57 12.55 11.41
N MET A 138 15.47 13.54 11.51
CA MET A 138 16.64 13.63 10.66
C MET A 138 17.56 12.40 10.73
N PRO A 139 17.93 11.86 11.92
CA PRO A 139 18.77 10.67 12.00
C PRO A 139 18.13 9.44 11.32
N TRP A 140 16.80 9.27 11.47
CA TRP A 140 16.07 8.16 10.85
C TRP A 140 15.98 8.30 9.35
N LEU A 141 15.77 9.53 8.85
CA LEU A 141 15.74 9.84 7.43
C LEU A 141 17.10 9.66 6.77
N ASP A 142 18.19 10.03 7.46
CA ASP A 142 19.56 9.83 6.96
C ASP A 142 19.89 8.34 6.86
N GLU A 143 19.56 7.56 7.88
CA GLU A 143 19.78 6.12 7.84
C GLU A 143 18.94 5.45 6.76
N LEU A 144 17.65 5.82 6.62
CA LEU A 144 16.79 5.33 5.54
C LEU A 144 17.34 5.66 4.14
N ALA A 145 17.90 6.86 3.97
CA ALA A 145 18.52 7.26 2.71
C ALA A 145 19.79 6.43 2.43
N ALA A 146 20.62 6.18 3.46
CA ALA A 146 21.80 5.33 3.36
C ALA A 146 21.44 3.89 2.99
N LEU A 147 20.46 3.28 3.68
CA LEU A 147 19.95 1.93 3.37
C LEU A 147 19.38 1.83 1.94
N SER A 148 18.74 2.89 1.45
CA SER A 148 18.22 2.93 0.09
C SER A 148 19.32 3.06 -0.96
N ALA A 149 20.46 3.68 -0.63
CA ALA A 149 21.60 3.84 -1.53
C ALA A 149 22.46 2.56 -1.62
N ASP A 150 22.48 1.75 -0.56
CA ASP A 150 23.29 0.51 -0.47
C ASP A 150 22.80 -0.60 -1.42
N GLY A 151 21.58 -0.53 -1.91
CA GLY A 151 21.00 -1.48 -2.87
C GLY A 151 20.68 -2.88 -2.30
N GLN A 152 21.01 -3.15 -1.03
CA GLN A 152 20.73 -4.42 -0.34
C GLN A 152 19.34 -4.43 0.31
N HIS A 153 18.31 -4.08 -0.44
CA HIS A 153 16.98 -3.83 0.08
C HIS A 153 16.37 -5.01 0.85
N SER A 154 16.62 -6.25 0.41
CA SER A 154 16.08 -7.45 1.07
C SER A 154 16.71 -7.67 2.44
N ASN A 155 18.02 -7.45 2.58
CA ASN A 155 18.73 -7.63 3.84
C ASN A 155 18.36 -6.55 4.87
N ASN A 156 18.08 -5.35 4.38
CA ASN A 156 17.81 -4.17 5.19
C ASN A 156 16.31 -3.90 5.39
N PHE A 157 15.44 -4.78 4.91
CA PHE A 157 13.98 -4.56 4.91
C PHE A 157 13.43 -4.26 6.30
N TYR A 158 13.71 -5.10 7.29
CA TYR A 158 13.18 -4.91 8.65
C TYR A 158 13.74 -3.68 9.33
N ARG A 159 15.01 -3.32 9.06
CA ARG A 159 15.59 -2.08 9.56
C ARG A 159 14.92 -0.85 8.96
N ALA A 160 14.73 -0.84 7.64
CA ALA A 160 14.01 0.22 6.94
C ALA A 160 12.55 0.34 7.42
N GLN A 161 11.87 -0.78 7.66
CA GLN A 161 10.50 -0.80 8.20
C GLN A 161 10.45 -0.23 9.62
N ALA A 162 11.38 -0.57 10.49
CA ALA A 162 11.43 -0.05 11.86
C ALA A 162 11.64 1.48 11.87
N LEU A 163 12.56 1.98 11.05
CA LEU A 163 12.82 3.42 10.89
C LEU A 163 11.61 4.14 10.29
N LEU A 164 10.97 3.56 9.28
CA LEU A 164 9.73 4.12 8.72
C LEU A 164 8.63 4.18 9.77
N SER A 165 8.46 3.14 10.59
CA SER A 165 7.46 3.13 11.66
C SER A 165 7.70 4.26 12.66
N ALA A 166 8.96 4.53 13.03
CA ALA A 166 9.33 5.65 13.89
C ALA A 166 9.00 7.01 13.24
N VAL A 167 9.26 7.16 11.94
CA VAL A 167 8.91 8.37 11.18
C VAL A 167 7.39 8.56 11.13
N LEU A 168 6.63 7.50 10.86
CA LEU A 168 5.16 7.54 10.80
C LEU A 168 4.53 7.84 12.16
N ASP A 169 5.10 7.34 13.27
CA ASP A 169 4.64 7.64 14.63
C ASP A 169 4.63 9.15 14.92
N VAL A 170 5.60 9.88 14.39
CA VAL A 170 5.67 11.33 14.52
C VAL A 170 4.72 12.06 13.57
N ILE A 171 4.54 11.59 12.32
CA ILE A 171 3.82 12.31 11.27
C ILE A 171 2.32 12.03 11.30
N VAL A 172 1.92 10.75 11.43
CA VAL A 172 0.52 10.32 11.27
C VAL A 172 -0.45 11.01 12.24
N PRO A 173 -0.11 11.25 13.52
CA PRO A 173 -1.01 11.96 14.44
C PRO A 173 -1.39 13.39 14.00
N HIS A 174 -0.62 13.98 13.09
CA HIS A 174 -0.84 15.35 12.59
C HIS A 174 -1.53 15.38 11.22
N LEU A 175 -1.85 14.22 10.64
CA LEU A 175 -2.59 14.16 9.39
C LEU A 175 -4.06 14.49 9.63
N ALA A 176 -4.59 15.37 8.79
CA ALA A 176 -6.02 15.66 8.81
C ALA A 176 -6.81 14.49 8.20
N VAL A 177 -7.79 14.00 8.95
CA VAL A 177 -8.76 13.02 8.47
C VAL A 177 -9.99 13.80 7.99
N THR A 178 -10.30 13.70 6.71
CA THR A 178 -11.42 14.42 6.10
C THR A 178 -12.66 13.54 6.11
N GLY A 179 -13.77 14.04 6.67
CA GLY A 179 -15.06 13.34 6.69
C GLY A 179 -15.85 13.40 5.38
N ASP A 180 -15.46 14.24 4.44
CA ASP A 180 -16.19 14.45 3.18
C ASP A 180 -15.58 13.64 2.04
N ARG A 181 -16.40 12.77 1.46
CA ARG A 181 -16.06 11.90 0.32
C ARG A 181 -15.85 12.70 -0.96
N VAL A 182 -14.62 12.92 -1.35
CA VAL A 182 -14.29 13.14 -2.77
C VAL A 182 -14.12 11.76 -3.40
N THR A 183 -15.07 11.35 -4.27
CA THR A 183 -15.05 10.01 -4.88
C THR A 183 -13.84 9.84 -5.79
N SER A 184 -13.28 8.62 -5.84
CA SER A 184 -12.13 8.25 -6.70
C SER A 184 -12.36 8.55 -8.18
N THR A 185 -13.62 8.65 -8.60
CA THR A 185 -14.05 9.01 -9.96
C THR A 185 -13.65 10.45 -10.33
N GLN A 186 -13.61 11.38 -9.39
CA GLN A 186 -13.17 12.76 -9.64
C GLN A 186 -11.66 12.89 -9.80
N ARG A 187 -10.87 11.97 -9.21
CA ARG A 187 -9.41 11.90 -9.39
C ARG A 187 -9.00 11.22 -10.70
N SER A 188 -9.88 10.40 -11.29
CA SER A 188 -9.60 9.66 -12.52
C SER A 188 -9.61 10.52 -13.79
N THR A 189 -10.07 11.78 -13.71
CA THR A 189 -10.17 12.66 -14.87
C THR A 189 -8.86 13.37 -15.22
N ILE A 190 -7.88 13.34 -14.31
CA ILE A 190 -6.56 13.92 -14.54
C ILE A 190 -5.62 12.77 -14.89
N VAL A 191 -5.18 12.70 -16.14
CA VAL A 191 -4.22 11.69 -16.63
C VAL A 191 -2.84 12.02 -16.06
N PRO A 192 -2.38 11.32 -15.00
CA PRO A 192 -1.04 11.56 -14.49
C PRO A 192 0.00 11.04 -15.48
N SER A 193 1.09 11.77 -15.63
CA SER A 193 2.27 11.27 -16.33
C SER A 193 2.89 10.15 -15.49
N THR A 194 2.52 8.90 -15.75
CA THR A 194 3.04 7.74 -15.04
C THR A 194 4.45 7.38 -15.47
N PRO A 195 5.35 7.02 -14.53
CA PRO A 195 6.57 6.29 -14.88
C PRO A 195 6.19 4.97 -15.55
N ARG A 196 6.78 4.68 -16.70
CA ARG A 196 6.36 3.66 -17.68
C ARG A 196 6.33 2.20 -17.22
N HIS A 197 6.48 1.85 -15.94
CA HIS A 197 6.68 0.47 -15.50
C HIS A 197 5.57 -0.16 -14.66
N ARG A 198 4.59 0.60 -14.18
CA ARG A 198 3.32 0.07 -13.65
C ARG A 198 2.20 1.01 -14.08
N ALA A 199 1.38 0.59 -15.02
CA ALA A 199 0.14 1.29 -15.31
C ALA A 199 -0.86 0.93 -14.19
N PHE A 200 -0.95 1.75 -13.18
CA PHE A 200 -2.02 1.66 -12.18
C PHE A 200 -3.25 2.35 -12.76
N ARG A 201 -4.25 1.56 -12.96
CA ARG A 201 -5.59 2.04 -13.26
C ARG A 201 -6.41 1.82 -12.00
N PRO A 202 -7.40 2.67 -11.72
CA PRO A 202 -8.36 2.38 -10.66
C PRO A 202 -8.89 0.97 -10.83
N LEU A 203 -9.10 0.28 -9.71
CA LEU A 203 -9.72 -1.05 -9.70
C LEU A 203 -10.98 -0.98 -10.56
N ARG A 204 -11.00 -1.74 -11.63
CA ARG A 204 -12.21 -1.82 -12.45
C ARG A 204 -13.36 -2.34 -11.58
N ALA A 205 -14.51 -1.72 -11.73
CA ALA A 205 -15.72 -2.10 -10.97
C ALA A 205 -16.00 -3.60 -11.05
N GLU A 206 -15.75 -4.21 -12.20
CA GLU A 206 -15.95 -5.64 -12.42
C GLU A 206 -14.98 -6.50 -11.58
N ALA A 207 -13.73 -6.06 -11.40
CA ALA A 207 -12.78 -6.79 -10.55
C ALA A 207 -13.16 -6.68 -9.07
N ARG A 208 -13.62 -5.51 -8.63
CA ARG A 208 -14.09 -5.28 -7.26
C ARG A 208 -15.34 -6.11 -6.97
N ILE A 209 -16.36 -6.08 -7.86
CA ILE A 209 -17.56 -6.88 -7.71
C ILE A 209 -17.25 -8.38 -7.69
N ALA A 210 -16.33 -8.84 -8.56
CA ALA A 210 -15.90 -10.24 -8.55
C ALA A 210 -15.22 -10.63 -7.22
N ALA A 211 -14.38 -9.77 -6.65
CA ALA A 211 -13.74 -10.02 -5.35
C ALA A 211 -14.78 -10.04 -4.21
N GLU A 212 -15.75 -9.13 -4.22
CA GLU A 212 -16.86 -9.10 -3.26
C GLU A 212 -17.72 -10.39 -3.32
N LEU A 213 -18.02 -10.88 -4.54
CA LEU A 213 -18.73 -12.13 -4.73
C LEU A 213 -17.95 -13.32 -4.15
N LEU A 214 -16.64 -13.40 -4.41
CA LEU A 214 -15.77 -14.43 -3.87
C LEU A 214 -15.67 -14.37 -2.34
N ALA A 215 -15.63 -13.19 -1.77
CA ALA A 215 -15.55 -13.00 -0.32
C ALA A 215 -16.89 -13.34 0.38
N ARG A 216 -18.01 -12.95 -0.22
CA ARG A 216 -19.34 -13.19 0.34
C ARG A 216 -19.71 -14.68 0.32
N ASP A 217 -19.47 -15.34 -0.80
CA ASP A 217 -19.89 -16.72 -1.07
C ASP A 217 -18.63 -17.62 -1.19
N MET A 218 -17.67 -17.50 -0.24
CA MET A 218 -16.38 -18.20 -0.33
C MET A 218 -16.47 -19.72 -0.18
N ASP A 219 -17.49 -20.22 0.46
CA ASP A 219 -17.78 -21.66 0.62
C ASP A 219 -18.29 -22.31 -0.67
N ARG A 220 -18.85 -21.49 -1.58
CA ARG A 220 -19.36 -21.93 -2.87
C ARG A 220 -18.25 -22.38 -3.81
N ARG A 221 -18.49 -23.40 -4.63
CA ARG A 221 -17.65 -23.77 -5.77
C ARG A 221 -17.79 -22.73 -6.89
N TRP A 222 -16.82 -21.80 -6.97
CA TRP A 222 -16.75 -20.87 -8.07
C TRP A 222 -15.91 -21.40 -9.23
N SER A 223 -16.44 -21.28 -10.45
CA SER A 223 -15.68 -21.41 -11.69
C SER A 223 -15.39 -20.03 -12.29
N VAL A 224 -14.29 -19.91 -13.05
CA VAL A 224 -13.96 -18.63 -13.72
C VAL A 224 -15.04 -18.20 -14.72
N PRO A 225 -15.64 -19.11 -15.55
CA PRO A 225 -16.74 -18.73 -16.43
C PRO A 225 -17.96 -18.19 -15.68
N GLU A 226 -18.33 -18.81 -14.58
CA GLU A 226 -19.47 -18.40 -13.76
C GLU A 226 -19.26 -17.03 -13.14
N LEU A 227 -18.07 -16.81 -12.55
CA LEU A 227 -17.71 -15.51 -11.98
C LEU A 227 -17.63 -14.42 -13.07
N ALA A 228 -17.14 -14.76 -14.25
CA ALA A 228 -17.08 -13.86 -15.38
C ALA A 228 -18.48 -13.44 -15.86
N GLY A 229 -19.41 -14.40 -15.94
CA GLY A 229 -20.82 -14.11 -16.24
C GLY A 229 -21.47 -13.18 -15.24
N ALA A 230 -21.18 -13.36 -13.94
CA ALA A 230 -21.73 -12.52 -12.87
C ALA A 230 -21.27 -11.05 -12.95
N VAL A 231 -20.16 -10.76 -13.62
CA VAL A 231 -19.61 -9.39 -13.81
C VAL A 231 -19.62 -8.95 -15.28
N HIS A 232 -20.39 -9.65 -16.13
CA HIS A 232 -20.55 -9.34 -17.55
C HIS A 232 -19.24 -9.26 -18.36
N LEU A 233 -18.27 -10.13 -18.04
CA LEU A 233 -17.00 -10.25 -18.74
C LEU A 233 -16.85 -11.64 -19.36
N SER A 234 -15.99 -11.76 -20.38
CA SER A 234 -15.50 -13.08 -20.79
C SER A 234 -14.50 -13.64 -19.75
N PRO A 235 -14.33 -14.97 -19.64
CA PRO A 235 -13.39 -15.59 -18.71
C PRO A 235 -11.95 -15.08 -18.85
N SER A 236 -11.50 -14.80 -20.09
CA SER A 236 -10.17 -14.26 -20.37
C SER A 236 -10.04 -12.79 -19.94
N GLN A 237 -11.08 -11.99 -20.16
CA GLN A 237 -11.12 -10.61 -19.70
C GLN A 237 -11.13 -10.54 -18.18
N LEU A 238 -11.97 -11.34 -17.51
CA LEU A 238 -11.98 -11.40 -16.05
C LEU A 238 -10.61 -11.78 -15.50
N ARG A 239 -9.97 -12.86 -15.99
CA ARG A 239 -8.63 -13.25 -15.53
C ARG A 239 -7.64 -12.11 -15.66
N ARG A 240 -7.60 -11.44 -16.81
CA ARG A 240 -6.67 -10.32 -17.08
C ARG A 240 -6.94 -9.13 -16.16
N VAL A 241 -8.21 -8.73 -16.03
CA VAL A 241 -8.60 -7.57 -15.20
C VAL A 241 -8.38 -7.87 -13.73
N PHE A 242 -8.78 -9.05 -13.27
CA PHE A 242 -8.65 -9.46 -11.87
C PHE A 242 -7.17 -9.61 -11.47
N THR A 243 -6.35 -10.30 -12.27
CA THR A 243 -4.91 -10.45 -11.99
C THR A 243 -4.20 -9.11 -12.00
N ARG A 244 -4.61 -8.19 -12.87
CA ARG A 244 -4.05 -6.84 -12.90
C ARG A 244 -4.43 -6.02 -11.66
N SER A 245 -5.63 -6.24 -11.13
CA SER A 245 -6.15 -5.53 -9.95
C SER A 245 -5.62 -6.10 -8.62
N PHE A 246 -5.53 -7.43 -8.51
CA PHE A 246 -5.22 -8.12 -7.25
C PHE A 246 -3.91 -8.91 -7.27
N GLY A 247 -3.17 -8.89 -8.36
CA GLY A 247 -1.91 -9.63 -8.51
C GLY A 247 -2.07 -11.16 -8.56
N LYS A 248 -3.30 -11.68 -8.46
CA LYS A 248 -3.62 -13.11 -8.40
C LYS A 248 -4.78 -13.44 -9.33
N SER A 249 -4.87 -14.69 -9.79
CA SER A 249 -6.09 -15.15 -10.50
C SER A 249 -7.27 -15.21 -9.53
N PRO A 250 -8.53 -15.14 -10.02
CA PRO A 250 -9.72 -15.21 -9.17
C PRO A 250 -9.74 -16.43 -8.24
N ILE A 251 -9.37 -17.61 -8.75
CA ILE A 251 -9.36 -18.84 -7.94
C ILE A 251 -8.22 -18.86 -6.92
N ALA A 252 -7.06 -18.31 -7.26
CA ALA A 252 -5.97 -18.15 -6.29
C ALA A 252 -6.34 -17.15 -5.18
N TYR A 253 -7.08 -16.10 -5.52
CA TYR A 253 -7.62 -15.15 -4.56
C TYR A 253 -8.64 -15.82 -3.63
N LEU A 254 -9.58 -16.60 -4.16
CA LEU A 254 -10.51 -17.38 -3.36
C LEU A 254 -9.79 -18.36 -2.41
N THR A 255 -8.74 -19.02 -2.90
CA THR A 255 -7.93 -19.92 -2.07
C THR A 255 -7.30 -19.19 -0.89
N MET A 256 -6.81 -17.97 -1.12
CA MET A 256 -6.26 -17.09 -0.07
C MET A 256 -7.35 -16.74 0.97
N LEU A 257 -8.51 -16.26 0.54
CA LEU A 257 -9.63 -15.93 1.44
C LEU A 257 -10.05 -17.13 2.32
N ARG A 258 -10.13 -18.31 1.70
CA ARG A 258 -10.45 -19.55 2.43
C ARG A 258 -9.39 -19.90 3.48
N ALA A 259 -8.11 -19.77 3.12
CA ALA A 259 -7.01 -20.04 4.04
C ALA A 259 -7.02 -19.08 5.22
N GLU A 260 -7.23 -17.80 4.98
CA GLU A 260 -7.35 -16.75 6.01
C GLU A 260 -8.56 -17.01 6.93
N ARG A 261 -9.72 -17.31 6.34
CA ARG A 261 -10.91 -17.63 7.12
C ARG A 261 -10.73 -18.92 7.94
N MET A 262 -10.13 -19.94 7.36
CA MET A 262 -9.78 -21.17 8.06
C MET A 262 -8.82 -20.90 9.23
N ALA A 263 -7.78 -20.10 9.04
CA ALA A 263 -6.86 -19.69 10.09
C ALA A 263 -7.59 -19.01 11.25
N HIS A 264 -8.48 -18.08 10.94
CA HIS A 264 -9.31 -17.42 11.94
C HIS A 264 -10.18 -18.42 12.72
N LEU A 265 -10.87 -19.34 12.05
CA LEU A 265 -11.72 -20.34 12.69
C LEU A 265 -10.92 -21.35 13.54
N LEU A 266 -9.73 -21.76 13.08
CA LEU A 266 -8.82 -22.62 13.84
C LEU A 266 -8.36 -21.99 15.15
N LYS A 267 -8.21 -20.67 15.17
CA LYS A 267 -7.86 -19.89 16.36
C LYS A 267 -9.07 -19.69 17.28
N ALA A 268 -10.24 -19.39 16.70
CA ALA A 268 -11.44 -18.99 17.46
C ALA A 268 -12.29 -20.15 17.96
N THR A 269 -12.13 -21.38 17.40
CA THR A 269 -13.02 -22.52 17.70
C THR A 269 -12.27 -23.81 18.00
N GLU A 270 -12.96 -24.73 18.72
CA GLU A 270 -12.51 -26.10 18.98
C GLU A 270 -12.99 -27.10 17.91
N SER A 271 -13.70 -26.64 16.90
CA SER A 271 -14.29 -27.49 15.87
C SER A 271 -13.22 -28.36 15.17
N PRO A 272 -13.54 -29.61 14.83
CA PRO A 272 -12.62 -30.46 14.05
C PRO A 272 -12.11 -29.76 12.79
N ILE A 273 -10.86 -30.00 12.43
CA ILE A 273 -10.22 -29.35 11.27
C ILE A 273 -11.00 -29.64 9.99
N SER A 274 -11.55 -30.86 9.84
CA SER A 274 -12.40 -31.23 8.71
C SER A 274 -13.69 -30.38 8.63
N VAL A 275 -14.30 -30.09 9.77
CA VAL A 275 -15.51 -29.25 9.84
C VAL A 275 -15.17 -27.81 9.47
N VAL A 276 -14.06 -27.29 9.99
CA VAL A 276 -13.57 -25.95 9.64
C VAL A 276 -13.22 -25.86 8.15
N ALA A 277 -12.57 -26.88 7.59
CA ALA A 277 -12.27 -26.95 6.16
C ALA A 277 -13.55 -26.93 5.30
N ALA A 278 -14.53 -27.74 5.67
CA ALA A 278 -15.81 -27.79 4.98
C ALA A 278 -16.56 -26.45 5.02
N SER A 279 -16.53 -25.75 6.18
CA SER A 279 -17.20 -24.45 6.34
C SER A 279 -16.62 -23.31 5.49
N VAL A 280 -15.38 -23.46 5.03
CA VAL A 280 -14.76 -22.51 4.08
C VAL A 280 -14.81 -22.99 2.63
N GLY A 281 -15.55 -24.08 2.34
CA GLY A 281 -15.76 -24.60 0.99
C GLY A 281 -14.69 -25.58 0.50
N TRP A 282 -13.93 -26.21 1.41
CA TRP A 282 -13.03 -27.30 1.11
C TRP A 282 -13.58 -28.62 1.62
N GLY A 283 -14.27 -29.35 0.72
CA GLY A 283 -14.91 -30.62 1.09
C GLY A 283 -13.94 -31.79 1.31
N ASP A 284 -12.72 -31.72 0.79
CA ASP A 284 -11.64 -32.69 1.01
C ASP A 284 -10.66 -32.15 2.06
N PRO A 285 -10.56 -32.80 3.23
CA PRO A 285 -9.66 -32.36 4.31
C PRO A 285 -8.18 -32.37 3.94
N ASP A 286 -7.73 -33.34 3.13
CA ASP A 286 -6.34 -33.45 2.70
C ASP A 286 -5.99 -32.36 1.70
N PHE A 287 -6.90 -32.06 0.79
CA PHE A 287 -6.75 -30.93 -0.10
C PHE A 287 -6.69 -29.61 0.70
N ALA A 288 -7.60 -29.43 1.67
CA ALA A 288 -7.62 -28.27 2.55
C ALA A 288 -6.31 -28.09 3.30
N ALA A 289 -5.78 -29.17 3.89
CA ALA A 289 -4.52 -29.13 4.62
C ALA A 289 -3.34 -28.73 3.72
N ARG A 290 -3.27 -29.26 2.49
CA ARG A 290 -2.25 -28.88 1.51
C ARG A 290 -2.38 -27.39 1.10
N GLN A 291 -3.58 -26.92 0.80
CA GLN A 291 -3.80 -25.51 0.41
C GLN A 291 -3.52 -24.55 1.57
N PHE A 292 -3.95 -24.90 2.77
CA PHE A 292 -3.69 -24.12 3.98
C PHE A 292 -2.18 -24.01 4.24
N ARG A 293 -1.45 -25.17 4.24
CA ARG A 293 0.01 -25.17 4.43
C ARG A 293 0.71 -24.35 3.34
N ARG A 294 0.25 -24.41 2.10
CA ARG A 294 0.82 -23.60 1.00
C ARG A 294 0.60 -22.10 1.19
N SER A 295 -0.52 -21.71 1.77
CA SER A 295 -0.88 -20.30 1.97
C SER A 295 -0.32 -19.72 3.27
N ILE A 296 -0.30 -20.48 4.35
CA ILE A 296 0.04 -20.04 5.71
C ILE A 296 1.45 -20.48 6.15
N GLY A 297 2.03 -21.49 5.48
CA GLY A 297 3.37 -22.02 5.77
C GLY A 297 3.40 -23.24 6.68
N VAL A 298 2.38 -23.46 7.51
CA VAL A 298 2.29 -24.58 8.47
C VAL A 298 0.99 -25.36 8.30
N ALA A 299 0.97 -26.61 8.79
CA ALA A 299 -0.25 -27.43 8.76
C ALA A 299 -1.36 -26.85 9.67
N PRO A 300 -2.65 -27.10 9.39
CA PRO A 300 -3.77 -26.59 10.21
C PRO A 300 -3.69 -26.98 11.70
N SER A 301 -3.28 -28.23 11.98
CA SER A 301 -3.10 -28.71 13.36
C SER A 301 -1.99 -27.97 14.09
N GLU A 302 -0.87 -27.77 13.41
CA GLU A 302 0.27 -27.02 13.93
C GLU A 302 -0.08 -25.54 14.16
N TYR A 303 -0.78 -24.94 13.20
CA TYR A 303 -1.27 -23.56 13.33
C TYR A 303 -2.15 -23.39 14.57
N ARG A 304 -3.10 -24.31 14.79
CA ARG A 304 -3.96 -24.32 16.00
C ARG A 304 -3.14 -24.42 17.27
N ARG A 305 -2.14 -25.33 17.29
CA ARG A 305 -1.26 -25.52 18.45
C ARG A 305 -0.48 -24.24 18.78
N ILE A 306 0.16 -23.63 17.78
CA ILE A 306 0.93 -22.40 17.95
C ILE A 306 0.03 -21.24 18.42
N SER A 307 -1.14 -21.08 17.81
CA SER A 307 -2.07 -19.99 18.15
C SER A 307 -2.58 -20.04 19.58
N ARG A 308 -2.60 -21.21 20.21
CA ARG A 308 -3.00 -21.39 21.63
C ARG A 308 -1.86 -21.13 22.60
N GLN A 309 -0.63 -21.26 22.16
CA GLN A 309 0.55 -21.04 23.01
C GLN A 309 0.91 -19.55 23.17
N ILE A 310 0.36 -18.68 22.30
CA ILE A 310 0.55 -17.24 22.38
C ILE A 310 -0.68 -16.65 23.12
N PRO A 311 -0.56 -16.25 24.40
CA PRO A 311 -1.64 -15.55 25.09
C PRO A 311 -1.93 -14.25 24.33
N LEU A 312 -3.19 -14.07 23.90
CA LEU A 312 -3.63 -12.77 23.40
C LEU A 312 -3.53 -11.78 24.56
N PRO A 313 -2.94 -10.59 24.33
CA PRO A 313 -3.06 -9.53 25.32
C PRO A 313 -4.56 -9.26 25.53
N SER A 314 -5.02 -9.46 26.77
CA SER A 314 -6.35 -9.04 27.20
C SER A 314 -6.37 -7.52 27.16
N TYR A 315 -7.12 -6.94 26.23
CA TYR A 315 -7.45 -5.53 26.32
C TYR A 315 -8.44 -5.37 27.48
N PRO A 316 -8.19 -4.48 28.45
CA PRO A 316 -9.20 -4.13 29.43
C PRO A 316 -10.39 -3.49 28.71
N GLU A 317 -11.62 -3.85 29.12
CA GLU A 317 -12.88 -3.29 28.66
C GLU A 317 -12.97 -1.77 28.86
#